data_ccb90153c6bfaa515c6122b57b354e11
#
_entry.id   ccb90153c6bfaa515c6122b57b354e11
#
_cell.length_a   1.000
_cell.length_b   1.000
_cell.length_c   1.000
_cell.angle_alpha   90.00
_cell.angle_beta   90.00
_cell.angle_gamma   90.00
#
_symmetry.space_group_name_H-M   'P 1'
#
loop_
_entity.id
_entity.type
_entity.pdbx_description
1 polymer ?
#
loop_
_entity_poly.entity_id
_entity_poly.type
_entity_poly.pdbx_seq_one_letter_code
_entity_poly.pdbx_strand_id
1 'polypeptide(L)'
;MKPRVLVVDDEQDIRELLKFYLNKEGYEVNEAANGEEALTIFENEYIDLGIIDVMMPKMDGFELVESMKEFKDVPCIMLTAKGESKDKLRGFSSGVDDYVVKPFDPNELMARVKAIMKRYDINTSHIVRLNEVELDGDKYEIRYKDECIHLPLKQFELLFELAKHPNQIFSREQLIEKIWGMDYDGFDRTVDVHIKRIRENIGHLPGFNVVTVRGLGYKVEVE
;
A
#
# COMPACT_ATOMS: atom_id res chain seq x y z
N MET A 1 2.50 5.23 6.73
CA MET A 1 1.31 5.82 6.02
C MET A 1 0.14 4.89 6.21
N LYS A 2 -1.07 5.43 6.36
CA LYS A 2 -2.28 4.58 6.31
C LYS A 2 -2.46 4.07 4.89
N PRO A 3 -2.89 2.80 4.69
CA PRO A 3 -3.20 2.33 3.35
C PRO A 3 -4.32 3.16 2.73
N ARG A 4 -4.17 3.49 1.45
CA ARG A 4 -5.13 4.31 0.71
C ARG A 4 -6.00 3.45 -0.19
N VAL A 5 -7.29 3.62 -0.05
CA VAL A 5 -8.31 2.93 -0.84
C VAL A 5 -8.98 3.91 -1.77
N LEU A 6 -8.96 3.61 -3.06
CA LEU A 6 -9.73 4.35 -4.07
C LEU A 6 -11.11 3.72 -4.20
N VAL A 7 -12.15 4.49 -3.89
CA VAL A 7 -13.55 4.10 -4.03
C VAL A 7 -14.13 4.79 -5.26
N VAL A 8 -14.59 4.01 -6.23
CA VAL A 8 -15.13 4.51 -7.50
C VAL A 8 -16.54 3.96 -7.71
N ASP A 9 -17.53 4.84 -7.64
CA ASP A 9 -18.95 4.51 -7.80
C ASP A 9 -19.69 5.78 -8.19
N ASP A 10 -20.64 5.74 -9.10
CA ASP A 10 -21.42 6.93 -9.50
C ASP A 10 -22.46 7.32 -8.44
N GLU A 11 -22.89 6.37 -7.60
CA GLU A 11 -23.81 6.59 -6.48
C GLU A 11 -23.09 7.20 -5.27
N GLN A 12 -23.40 8.45 -4.93
CA GLN A 12 -22.79 9.16 -3.79
C GLN A 12 -23.02 8.42 -2.46
N ASP A 13 -24.21 7.89 -2.25
CA ASP A 13 -24.56 7.18 -1.00
C ASP A 13 -23.67 5.95 -0.78
N ILE A 14 -23.31 5.24 -1.86
CA ILE A 14 -22.40 4.09 -1.80
C ILE A 14 -20.98 4.56 -1.43
N ARG A 15 -20.49 5.63 -2.06
CA ARG A 15 -19.16 6.19 -1.72
C ARG A 15 -19.08 6.62 -0.27
N GLU A 16 -20.09 7.36 0.23
CA GLU A 16 -20.16 7.80 1.63
C GLU A 16 -20.20 6.62 2.62
N LEU A 17 -21.00 5.60 2.30
CA LEU A 17 -21.08 4.37 3.09
C LEU A 17 -19.71 3.68 3.19
N LEU A 18 -19.07 3.44 2.05
CA LEU A 18 -17.76 2.79 1.99
C LEU A 18 -16.69 3.60 2.71
N LYS A 19 -16.66 4.91 2.49
CA LYS A 19 -15.76 5.83 3.19
C LYS A 19 -15.90 5.75 4.70
N PHE A 20 -17.13 5.71 5.20
CA PHE A 20 -17.38 5.58 6.64
C PHE A 20 -16.78 4.29 7.21
N TYR A 21 -17.03 3.15 6.58
CA TYR A 21 -16.52 1.86 7.05
C TYR A 21 -15.01 1.73 6.90
N LEU A 22 -14.44 2.17 5.78
CA LEU A 22 -13.00 2.14 5.53
C LEU A 22 -12.23 3.04 6.51
N ASN A 23 -12.71 4.26 6.76
CA ASN A 23 -12.10 5.14 7.75
C ASN A 23 -12.14 4.56 9.17
N LYS A 24 -13.25 3.88 9.55
CA LYS A 24 -13.37 3.18 10.83
C LYS A 24 -12.34 2.07 10.99
N GLU A 25 -11.97 1.40 9.90
CA GLU A 25 -10.93 0.37 9.86
C GLU A 25 -9.50 0.93 9.72
N GLY A 26 -9.36 2.26 9.66
CA GLY A 26 -8.06 2.93 9.66
C GLY A 26 -7.46 3.19 8.27
N TYR A 27 -8.21 3.01 7.18
CA TYR A 27 -7.79 3.34 5.82
C TYR A 27 -7.95 4.83 5.52
N GLU A 28 -7.14 5.37 4.62
CA GLU A 28 -7.43 6.65 3.94
C GLU A 28 -8.25 6.37 2.68
N VAL A 29 -9.20 7.25 2.35
CA VAL A 29 -10.12 7.03 1.24
C VAL A 29 -10.06 8.19 0.25
N ASN A 30 -9.73 7.86 -0.99
CA ASN A 30 -9.93 8.71 -2.14
C ASN A 30 -11.24 8.29 -2.84
N GLU A 31 -12.06 9.26 -3.27
CA GLU A 31 -13.35 9.00 -3.89
C GLU A 31 -13.37 9.53 -5.32
N ALA A 32 -13.99 8.79 -6.23
CA ALA A 32 -14.23 9.21 -7.59
C ALA A 32 -15.66 8.83 -8.03
N ALA A 33 -16.31 9.67 -8.77
CA ALA A 33 -17.67 9.44 -9.26
C ALA A 33 -17.72 8.76 -10.65
N ASN A 34 -16.60 8.56 -11.29
CA ASN A 34 -16.45 7.88 -12.59
C ASN A 34 -14.99 7.49 -12.85
N GLY A 35 -14.76 6.68 -13.92
CA GLY A 35 -13.44 6.18 -14.23
C GLY A 35 -12.41 7.25 -14.61
N GLU A 36 -12.80 8.34 -15.27
CA GLU A 36 -11.89 9.42 -15.66
C GLU A 36 -11.33 10.17 -14.44
N GLU A 37 -12.20 10.45 -13.45
CA GLU A 37 -11.82 11.05 -12.18
C GLU A 37 -10.92 10.11 -11.37
N ALA A 38 -11.25 8.81 -11.38
CA ALA A 38 -10.46 7.78 -10.74
C ALA A 38 -9.04 7.69 -11.31
N LEU A 39 -8.87 7.72 -12.62
CA LEU A 39 -7.54 7.73 -13.26
C LEU A 39 -6.73 8.96 -12.87
N THR A 40 -7.36 10.14 -12.86
CA THR A 40 -6.70 11.38 -12.45
C THR A 40 -6.16 11.28 -11.01
N ILE A 41 -6.94 10.68 -10.10
CA ILE A 41 -6.50 10.44 -8.72
C ILE A 41 -5.36 9.41 -8.71
N PHE A 42 -5.50 8.32 -9.44
CA PHE A 42 -4.54 7.22 -9.48
C PHE A 42 -3.16 7.63 -10.03
N GLU A 43 -3.12 8.57 -10.98
CA GLU A 43 -1.88 9.14 -11.54
C GLU A 43 -1.14 10.04 -10.53
N ASN A 44 -1.86 10.71 -9.64
CA ASN A 44 -1.31 11.72 -8.74
C ASN A 44 -1.13 11.24 -7.30
N GLU A 45 -1.80 10.14 -6.92
CA GLU A 45 -1.84 9.65 -5.56
C GLU A 45 -1.42 8.17 -5.50
N TYR A 46 -0.77 7.80 -4.41
CA TYR A 46 -0.45 6.40 -4.16
C TYR A 46 -1.71 5.67 -3.66
N ILE A 47 -2.15 4.66 -4.41
CA ILE A 47 -3.31 3.83 -4.08
C ILE A 47 -2.85 2.40 -3.80
N ASP A 48 -3.38 1.80 -2.73
CA ASP A 48 -3.07 0.45 -2.27
C ASP A 48 -4.16 -0.58 -2.67
N LEU A 49 -5.41 -0.13 -2.83
CA LEU A 49 -6.55 -0.97 -3.22
C LEU A 49 -7.60 -0.14 -3.95
N GLY A 50 -8.18 -0.69 -5.02
CA GLY A 50 -9.38 -0.17 -5.68
C GLY A 50 -10.64 -0.90 -5.22
N ILE A 51 -11.73 -0.17 -4.93
CA ILE A 51 -13.09 -0.69 -4.84
C ILE A 51 -13.88 0.02 -5.92
N ILE A 52 -14.28 -0.70 -6.96
CA ILE A 52 -14.68 -0.10 -8.24
C ILE A 52 -16.02 -0.68 -8.67
N ASP A 53 -17.01 0.18 -8.90
CA ASP A 53 -18.26 -0.26 -9.52
C ASP A 53 -18.04 -0.63 -11.00
N VAL A 54 -18.65 -1.72 -11.42
CA VAL A 54 -18.61 -2.17 -12.82
C VAL A 54 -19.37 -1.20 -13.72
N MET A 55 -20.56 -0.77 -13.31
CA MET A 55 -21.50 -0.04 -14.16
C MET A 55 -21.43 1.47 -13.89
N MET A 56 -20.51 2.14 -14.53
CA MET A 56 -20.37 3.59 -14.41
C MET A 56 -20.50 4.29 -15.78
N PRO A 57 -20.96 5.55 -15.82
CA PRO A 57 -21.00 6.33 -17.04
C PRO A 57 -19.59 6.70 -17.53
N LYS A 58 -19.43 6.91 -18.83
CA LYS A 58 -18.22 7.31 -19.56
C LYS A 58 -17.18 6.19 -19.69
N MET A 59 -16.62 5.73 -18.59
CA MET A 59 -15.63 4.65 -18.50
C MET A 59 -16.16 3.63 -17.50
N ASP A 60 -16.35 2.38 -17.92
CA ASP A 60 -16.78 1.32 -17.02
C ASP A 60 -15.64 0.84 -16.10
N GLY A 61 -16.01 0.05 -15.07
CA GLY A 61 -15.04 -0.40 -14.08
C GLY A 61 -13.97 -1.34 -14.65
N PHE A 62 -14.24 -2.08 -15.71
CA PHE A 62 -13.26 -2.96 -16.35
C PHE A 62 -12.26 -2.17 -17.16
N GLU A 63 -12.72 -1.20 -17.94
CA GLU A 63 -11.87 -0.27 -18.69
C GLU A 63 -10.95 0.51 -17.74
N LEU A 64 -11.48 0.92 -16.57
CA LEU A 64 -10.70 1.58 -15.53
C LEU A 64 -9.58 0.67 -15.01
N VAL A 65 -9.90 -0.58 -14.61
CA VAL A 65 -8.90 -1.53 -14.09
C VAL A 65 -7.83 -1.83 -15.14
N GLU A 66 -8.19 -2.00 -16.41
CA GLU A 66 -7.24 -2.21 -17.49
C GLU A 66 -6.29 -1.02 -17.65
N SER A 67 -6.83 0.20 -17.63
CA SER A 67 -6.03 1.44 -17.70
C SER A 67 -5.11 1.60 -16.46
N MET A 68 -5.61 1.33 -15.26
CA MET A 68 -4.80 1.40 -14.03
C MET A 68 -3.59 0.45 -14.09
N LYS A 69 -3.75 -0.73 -14.69
CA LYS A 69 -2.67 -1.73 -14.82
C LYS A 69 -1.53 -1.30 -15.73
N GLU A 70 -1.79 -0.44 -16.70
CA GLU A 70 -0.72 0.13 -17.55
C GLU A 70 0.27 0.97 -16.73
N PHE A 71 -0.19 1.53 -15.61
CA PHE A 71 0.63 2.34 -14.71
C PHE A 71 1.21 1.51 -13.56
N LYS A 72 0.33 0.75 -12.87
CA LYS A 72 0.70 -0.03 -11.68
C LYS A 72 -0.31 -1.14 -11.43
N ASP A 73 0.19 -2.31 -11.06
CA ASP A 73 -0.66 -3.43 -10.62
C ASP A 73 -1.11 -3.19 -9.17
N VAL A 74 -2.38 -2.82 -9.00
CA VAL A 74 -3.02 -2.57 -7.71
C VAL A 74 -4.20 -3.52 -7.57
N PRO A 75 -4.34 -4.22 -6.42
CA PRO A 75 -5.46 -5.11 -6.20
C PRO A 75 -6.79 -4.36 -6.27
N CYS A 76 -7.81 -5.00 -6.87
CA CYS A 76 -9.11 -4.41 -7.06
C CYS A 76 -10.24 -5.36 -6.65
N ILE A 77 -11.25 -4.80 -5.98
CA ILE A 77 -12.55 -5.43 -5.73
C ILE A 77 -13.58 -4.77 -6.63
N MET A 78 -14.25 -5.57 -7.46
CA MET A 78 -15.33 -5.07 -8.31
C MET A 78 -16.67 -5.18 -7.61
N LEU A 79 -17.46 -4.10 -7.63
CA LEU A 79 -18.85 -4.10 -7.20
C LEU A 79 -19.76 -4.34 -8.42
N THR A 80 -20.62 -5.34 -8.38
CA THR A 80 -21.43 -5.75 -9.53
C THR A 80 -22.91 -5.78 -9.18
N ALA A 81 -23.78 -5.55 -10.16
CA ALA A 81 -25.22 -5.71 -9.98
C ALA A 81 -25.63 -7.21 -9.98
N LYS A 82 -26.70 -7.55 -9.24
CA LYS A 82 -27.27 -8.90 -9.22
C LYS A 82 -27.84 -9.24 -10.60
N GLY A 83 -27.25 -10.21 -11.29
CA GLY A 83 -27.71 -10.66 -12.62
C GLY A 83 -26.68 -10.48 -13.75
N GLU A 84 -25.55 -9.86 -13.51
CA GLU A 84 -24.42 -9.92 -14.43
C GLU A 84 -23.89 -11.35 -14.48
N SER A 85 -23.89 -11.93 -15.69
CA SER A 85 -23.55 -13.34 -15.83
C SER A 85 -22.07 -13.56 -15.45
N LYS A 86 -21.82 -14.59 -14.61
CA LYS A 86 -20.46 -15.05 -14.27
C LYS A 86 -19.57 -15.27 -15.50
N ASP A 87 -20.16 -15.43 -16.67
CA ASP A 87 -19.44 -15.64 -17.94
C ASP A 87 -18.92 -14.32 -18.53
N LYS A 88 -19.62 -13.18 -18.35
CA LYS A 88 -19.07 -11.84 -18.62
C LYS A 88 -17.91 -11.52 -17.69
N LEU A 89 -18.09 -11.77 -16.39
CA LEU A 89 -17.05 -11.55 -15.36
C LEU A 89 -15.81 -12.43 -15.59
N ARG A 90 -15.95 -13.65 -16.09
CA ARG A 90 -14.83 -14.54 -16.42
C ARG A 90 -14.05 -14.12 -17.68
N GLY A 91 -14.70 -13.48 -18.64
CA GLY A 91 -14.04 -13.00 -19.88
C GLY A 91 -13.10 -11.81 -19.64
N PHE A 92 -13.36 -11.01 -18.59
CA PHE A 92 -12.55 -9.84 -18.20
C PHE A 92 -11.61 -10.09 -17.00
N SER A 93 -11.45 -11.35 -16.59
CA SER A 93 -10.82 -11.76 -15.32
C SER A 93 -9.29 -11.59 -15.23
N SER A 94 -8.65 -10.88 -16.14
CA SER A 94 -7.21 -10.59 -16.03
C SER A 94 -6.95 -9.38 -15.13
N GLY A 95 -7.06 -9.55 -13.79
CA GLY A 95 -6.56 -8.59 -12.86
C GLY A 95 -7.48 -8.04 -11.79
N VAL A 96 -8.60 -8.65 -11.58
CA VAL A 96 -9.50 -8.37 -10.48
C VAL A 96 -9.31 -9.44 -9.41
N ASP A 97 -9.16 -9.03 -8.16
CA ASP A 97 -8.88 -9.93 -7.03
C ASP A 97 -10.13 -10.52 -6.40
N ASP A 98 -11.23 -9.79 -6.43
CA ASP A 98 -12.51 -10.24 -5.89
C ASP A 98 -13.71 -9.50 -6.52
N TYR A 99 -14.89 -10.09 -6.38
CA TYR A 99 -16.16 -9.54 -6.84
C TYR A 99 -17.18 -9.55 -5.69
N VAL A 100 -17.91 -8.45 -5.55
CA VAL A 100 -18.97 -8.29 -4.56
C VAL A 100 -20.24 -7.83 -5.24
N VAL A 101 -21.34 -8.56 -5.01
CA VAL A 101 -22.64 -8.28 -5.65
C VAL A 101 -23.43 -7.27 -4.83
N LYS A 102 -23.92 -6.21 -5.47
CA LYS A 102 -24.87 -5.25 -4.88
C LYS A 102 -26.29 -5.86 -4.81
N PRO A 103 -27.05 -5.68 -3.68
CA PRO A 103 -26.63 -5.04 -2.44
C PRO A 103 -25.74 -5.95 -1.59
N PHE A 104 -24.74 -5.38 -0.94
CA PHE A 104 -23.75 -6.09 -0.12
C PHE A 104 -23.84 -5.69 1.36
N ASP A 105 -23.37 -6.57 2.24
CA ASP A 105 -23.12 -6.24 3.65
C ASP A 105 -21.76 -5.52 3.75
N PRO A 106 -21.72 -4.27 4.29
CA PRO A 106 -20.48 -3.55 4.46
C PRO A 106 -19.43 -4.30 5.31
N ASN A 107 -19.85 -5.09 6.31
CA ASN A 107 -18.92 -5.86 7.12
C ASN A 107 -18.30 -7.02 6.33
N GLU A 108 -19.07 -7.66 5.43
CA GLU A 108 -18.54 -8.67 4.52
C GLU A 108 -17.50 -8.05 3.59
N LEU A 109 -17.80 -6.88 3.00
CA LEU A 109 -16.85 -6.16 2.14
C LEU A 109 -15.57 -5.80 2.91
N MET A 110 -15.66 -5.29 4.15
CA MET A 110 -14.48 -4.99 4.98
C MET A 110 -13.64 -6.25 5.28
N ALA A 111 -14.26 -7.40 5.47
CA ALA A 111 -13.55 -8.66 5.65
C ALA A 111 -12.75 -9.05 4.38
N ARG A 112 -13.32 -8.83 3.19
CA ARG A 112 -12.67 -9.06 1.89
C ARG A 112 -11.52 -8.08 1.65
N VAL A 113 -11.72 -6.79 1.94
CA VAL A 113 -10.67 -5.75 1.92
C VAL A 113 -9.47 -6.19 2.78
N LYS A 114 -9.72 -6.58 4.04
CA LYS A 114 -8.65 -7.08 4.94
C LYS A 114 -7.93 -8.30 4.39
N ALA A 115 -8.65 -9.23 3.78
CA ALA A 115 -8.07 -10.44 3.20
C ALA A 115 -7.16 -10.13 2.00
N ILE A 116 -7.57 -9.20 1.13
CA ILE A 116 -6.77 -8.74 0.00
C ILE A 116 -5.55 -7.95 0.48
N MET A 117 -5.73 -6.96 1.38
CA MET A 117 -4.64 -6.21 1.98
C MET A 117 -3.58 -7.14 2.57
N LYS A 118 -4.02 -8.20 3.27
CA LYS A 118 -3.11 -9.21 3.82
C LYS A 118 -2.40 -10.03 2.73
N ARG A 119 -3.09 -10.40 1.65
CA ARG A 119 -2.52 -11.18 0.53
C ARG A 119 -1.42 -10.42 -0.19
N TYR A 120 -1.60 -9.10 -0.36
CA TYR A 120 -0.66 -8.20 -1.01
C TYR A 120 0.35 -7.58 -0.03
N ASP A 121 0.37 -8.06 1.22
CA ASP A 121 1.22 -7.54 2.31
C ASP A 121 1.08 -6.02 2.56
N ILE A 122 -0.11 -5.50 2.22
CA ILE A 122 -0.50 -4.11 2.45
C ILE A 122 -0.88 -3.98 3.93
N ASN A 123 0.08 -3.60 4.74
CA ASN A 123 -0.06 -3.62 6.20
C ASN A 123 -0.89 -2.44 6.70
N THR A 124 -2.01 -2.75 7.37
CA THR A 124 -2.79 -1.77 8.13
C THR A 124 -2.16 -1.44 9.49
N SER A 125 -1.26 -2.28 9.97
CA SER A 125 -0.51 -1.98 11.19
C SER A 125 0.77 -1.24 10.83
N HIS A 126 0.88 0.01 11.26
CA HIS A 126 2.11 0.80 11.18
C HIS A 126 3.18 0.31 12.17
N ILE A 127 3.03 -0.91 12.68
CA ILE A 127 3.99 -1.55 13.58
C ILE A 127 4.64 -2.72 12.86
N VAL A 128 5.94 -2.62 12.64
CA VAL A 128 6.77 -3.73 12.16
C VAL A 128 7.50 -4.33 13.34
N ARG A 129 7.45 -5.67 13.47
CA ARG A 129 8.17 -6.40 14.52
C ARG A 129 9.26 -7.24 13.89
N LEU A 130 10.49 -6.97 14.33
CA LEU A 130 11.68 -7.75 13.99
C LEU A 130 12.20 -8.40 15.26
N ASN A 131 11.78 -9.62 15.51
CA ASN A 131 11.97 -10.32 16.79
C ASN A 131 11.47 -9.49 18.01
N GLU A 132 12.35 -9.07 18.92
CA GLU A 132 11.99 -8.26 20.09
C GLU A 132 11.96 -6.75 19.81
N VAL A 133 12.34 -6.31 18.61
CA VAL A 133 12.36 -4.90 18.22
C VAL A 133 11.07 -4.54 17.49
N GLU A 134 10.43 -3.48 17.94
CA GLU A 134 9.20 -2.93 17.35
C GLU A 134 9.48 -1.57 16.71
N LEU A 135 9.11 -1.39 15.46
CA LEU A 135 9.13 -0.12 14.75
C LEU A 135 7.69 0.39 14.63
N ASP A 136 7.38 1.51 15.26
CA ASP A 136 6.06 2.16 15.21
C ASP A 136 6.09 3.29 14.16
N GLY A 137 5.49 3.03 13.00
CA GLY A 137 5.46 3.96 11.89
C GLY A 137 4.54 5.17 12.09
N ASP A 138 3.58 5.11 13.02
CA ASP A 138 2.72 6.24 13.36
C ASP A 138 3.45 7.23 14.27
N LYS A 139 4.32 6.73 15.14
CA LYS A 139 5.09 7.54 16.11
C LYS A 139 6.51 7.83 15.66
N TYR A 140 6.98 7.17 14.60
CA TYR A 140 8.38 7.21 14.15
C TYR A 140 9.36 6.80 15.26
N GLU A 141 8.98 5.74 16.01
CA GLU A 141 9.71 5.21 17.17
C GLU A 141 10.20 3.80 16.91
N ILE A 142 11.39 3.49 17.43
CA ILE A 142 11.92 2.12 17.49
C ILE A 142 11.97 1.75 18.96
N ARG A 143 11.35 0.64 19.34
CA ARG A 143 11.29 0.16 20.73
C ARG A 143 11.97 -1.18 20.88
N TYR A 144 12.80 -1.28 21.90
CA TYR A 144 13.41 -2.52 22.32
C TYR A 144 13.48 -2.54 23.85
N LYS A 145 12.76 -3.43 24.52
CA LYS A 145 12.59 -3.46 25.98
C LYS A 145 12.15 -2.09 26.52
N ASP A 146 12.95 -1.48 27.38
CA ASP A 146 12.69 -0.16 27.96
C ASP A 146 13.31 0.99 27.13
N GLU A 147 14.00 0.67 26.03
CA GLU A 147 14.65 1.65 25.17
C GLU A 147 13.68 2.13 24.06
N CYS A 148 13.65 3.45 23.86
CA CYS A 148 12.92 4.09 22.76
C CYS A 148 13.90 4.96 21.96
N ILE A 149 14.08 4.63 20.69
CA ILE A 149 15.02 5.30 19.79
C ILE A 149 14.25 6.08 18.74
N HIS A 150 14.64 7.34 18.54
CA HIS A 150 14.13 8.18 17.48
C HIS A 150 15.23 8.45 16.45
N LEU A 151 14.96 8.10 15.20
CA LEU A 151 15.81 8.46 14.08
C LEU A 151 15.29 9.73 13.39
N PRO A 152 16.14 10.50 12.70
CA PRO A 152 15.68 11.53 11.76
C PRO A 152 14.69 10.92 10.76
N LEU A 153 13.64 11.67 10.39
CA LEU A 153 12.48 11.18 9.62
C LEU A 153 12.87 10.29 8.42
N LYS A 154 13.74 10.76 7.53
CA LYS A 154 14.16 9.99 6.34
C LYS A 154 14.98 8.73 6.66
N GLN A 155 15.64 8.67 7.81
CA GLN A 155 16.32 7.45 8.27
C GLN A 155 15.31 6.45 8.80
N PHE A 156 14.31 6.92 9.55
CA PHE A 156 13.23 6.06 10.03
C PHE A 156 12.43 5.48 8.87
N GLU A 157 11.96 6.32 7.93
CA GLU A 157 11.20 5.89 6.74
C GLU A 157 11.98 4.85 5.93
N LEU A 158 13.27 5.06 5.70
CA LEU A 158 14.13 4.13 4.98
C LEU A 158 14.27 2.79 5.71
N LEU A 159 14.52 2.81 7.02
CA LEU A 159 14.59 1.59 7.84
C LEU A 159 13.25 0.87 7.86
N PHE A 160 12.16 1.62 8.05
CA PHE A 160 10.81 1.09 8.14
C PHE A 160 10.38 0.40 6.84
N GLU A 161 10.69 1.00 5.68
CA GLU A 161 10.41 0.38 4.38
C GLU A 161 11.18 -0.93 4.18
N LEU A 162 12.47 -0.96 4.55
CA LEU A 162 13.25 -2.21 4.49
C LEU A 162 12.74 -3.27 5.48
N ALA A 163 12.30 -2.83 6.67
CA ALA A 163 11.81 -3.69 7.74
C ALA A 163 10.43 -4.30 7.44
N LYS A 164 9.60 -3.62 6.66
CA LYS A 164 8.31 -4.16 6.17
C LYS A 164 8.48 -5.39 5.28
N HIS A 165 9.61 -5.51 4.62
CA HIS A 165 9.89 -6.58 3.66
C HIS A 165 11.22 -7.29 3.99
N PRO A 166 11.28 -8.05 5.10
CA PRO A 166 12.50 -8.74 5.51
C PRO A 166 13.02 -9.66 4.40
N ASN A 167 14.33 -9.65 4.22
CA ASN A 167 15.06 -10.41 3.19
C ASN A 167 14.83 -9.97 1.72
N GLN A 168 13.91 -9.05 1.45
CA GLN A 168 13.75 -8.45 0.13
C GLN A 168 14.86 -7.44 -0.15
N ILE A 169 15.46 -7.52 -1.34
CA ILE A 169 16.49 -6.58 -1.78
C ILE A 169 15.80 -5.41 -2.49
N PHE A 170 16.14 -4.20 -2.08
CA PHE A 170 15.73 -2.96 -2.75
C PHE A 170 16.94 -2.29 -3.38
N SER A 171 16.81 -1.89 -4.65
CA SER A 171 17.85 -1.08 -5.30
C SER A 171 17.89 0.34 -4.71
N ARG A 172 18.98 1.07 -4.99
CA ARG A 172 19.10 2.47 -4.54
C ARG A 172 18.02 3.34 -5.15
N GLU A 173 17.75 3.13 -6.43
CA GLU A 173 16.74 3.86 -7.19
C GLU A 173 15.35 3.63 -6.60
N GLN A 174 14.99 2.37 -6.33
CA GLN A 174 13.72 2.02 -5.68
C GLN A 174 13.56 2.69 -4.31
N LEU A 175 14.64 2.75 -3.51
CA LEU A 175 14.60 3.39 -2.20
C LEU A 175 14.51 4.91 -2.30
N ILE A 176 15.17 5.53 -3.29
CA ILE A 176 15.06 6.95 -3.56
C ILE A 176 13.62 7.30 -3.94
N GLU A 177 13.07 6.62 -4.92
CA GLU A 177 11.70 6.83 -5.37
C GLU A 177 10.68 6.72 -4.23
N LYS A 178 10.79 5.65 -3.41
CA LYS A 178 9.88 5.40 -2.30
C LYS A 178 9.97 6.41 -1.16
N ILE A 179 11.16 6.91 -0.83
CA ILE A 179 11.40 7.70 0.37
C ILE A 179 11.52 9.20 0.07
N TRP A 180 12.01 9.56 -1.10
CA TRP A 180 12.21 10.97 -1.50
C TRP A 180 11.29 11.40 -2.65
N GLY A 181 10.66 10.46 -3.37
CA GLY A 181 9.80 10.72 -4.51
C GLY A 181 10.54 10.70 -5.86
N MET A 182 9.75 10.62 -6.95
CA MET A 182 10.30 10.53 -8.32
C MET A 182 11.06 11.80 -8.76
N ASP A 183 10.66 12.97 -8.25
CA ASP A 183 11.26 14.27 -8.60
C ASP A 183 12.54 14.60 -7.80
N TYR A 184 13.09 13.63 -7.09
CA TYR A 184 14.28 13.87 -6.27
C TYR A 184 15.56 13.88 -7.11
N ASP A 185 16.12 15.05 -7.32
CA ASP A 185 17.40 15.26 -8.05
C ASP A 185 18.68 14.87 -7.28
N GLY A 186 18.54 14.18 -6.15
CA GLY A 186 19.68 13.76 -5.33
C GLY A 186 20.41 12.54 -5.90
N PHE A 187 21.70 12.41 -5.55
CA PHE A 187 22.54 11.30 -5.99
C PHE A 187 22.21 10.00 -5.24
N ASP A 188 22.42 8.84 -5.87
CA ASP A 188 22.30 7.48 -5.29
C ASP A 188 23.04 7.32 -3.95
N ARG A 189 24.11 8.08 -3.75
CA ARG A 189 24.88 8.13 -2.50
C ARG A 189 24.06 8.63 -1.29
N THR A 190 22.92 9.26 -1.50
CA THR A 190 22.04 9.69 -0.41
C THR A 190 21.60 8.50 0.43
N VAL A 191 21.16 7.41 -0.22
CA VAL A 191 20.77 6.17 0.46
C VAL A 191 21.92 5.60 1.29
N ASP A 192 23.13 5.54 0.71
CA ASP A 192 24.32 4.97 1.37
C ASP A 192 24.67 5.72 2.68
N VAL A 193 24.56 7.06 2.65
CA VAL A 193 24.80 7.90 3.84
C VAL A 193 23.75 7.64 4.92
N HIS A 194 22.47 7.53 4.53
CA HIS A 194 21.39 7.24 5.48
C HIS A 194 21.52 5.82 6.07
N ILE A 195 21.82 4.81 5.26
CA ILE A 195 22.07 3.43 5.73
C ILE A 195 23.24 3.38 6.73
N LYS A 196 24.33 4.09 6.43
CA LYS A 196 25.46 4.17 7.37
C LYS A 196 25.02 4.72 8.73
N ARG A 197 24.30 5.84 8.75
CA ARG A 197 23.81 6.49 9.97
C ARG A 197 22.78 5.62 10.71
N ILE A 198 21.91 4.92 9.99
CA ILE A 198 20.98 3.96 10.58
C ILE A 198 21.76 2.89 11.34
N ARG A 199 22.75 2.25 10.71
CA ARG A 199 23.59 1.22 11.35
C ARG A 199 24.33 1.74 12.58
N GLU A 200 24.81 2.98 12.56
CA GLU A 200 25.47 3.61 13.70
C GLU A 200 24.52 3.79 14.89
N ASN A 201 23.24 4.09 14.64
CA ASN A 201 22.24 4.34 15.69
C ASN A 201 21.62 3.05 16.25
N ILE A 202 21.38 2.03 15.40
CA ILE A 202 20.62 0.84 15.78
C ILE A 202 21.44 -0.46 15.75
N GLY A 203 22.73 -0.40 15.44
CA GLY A 203 23.58 -1.59 15.28
C GLY A 203 23.78 -2.41 16.58
N HIS A 204 23.33 -1.91 17.72
CA HIS A 204 23.30 -2.61 19.01
C HIS A 204 22.00 -3.38 19.25
N LEU A 205 20.95 -3.15 18.44
CA LEU A 205 19.69 -3.86 18.57
C LEU A 205 19.81 -5.29 18.02
N PRO A 206 19.28 -6.30 18.75
CA PRO A 206 19.38 -7.68 18.31
C PRO A 206 18.30 -8.06 17.29
N GLY A 207 18.48 -9.22 16.67
CA GLY A 207 17.45 -9.91 15.91
C GLY A 207 17.29 -9.48 14.45
N PHE A 208 17.97 -8.43 14.00
CA PHE A 208 18.00 -8.05 12.61
C PHE A 208 19.23 -7.21 12.24
N ASN A 209 19.56 -7.21 10.96
CA ASN A 209 20.64 -6.41 10.41
C ASN A 209 20.24 -5.72 9.11
N VAL A 210 20.69 -4.47 8.91
CA VAL A 210 20.59 -3.80 7.61
C VAL A 210 21.82 -4.21 6.78
N VAL A 211 21.60 -5.04 5.76
CA VAL A 211 22.66 -5.68 4.97
C VAL A 211 22.83 -4.99 3.62
N THR A 212 24.09 -4.81 3.17
CA THR A 212 24.40 -4.39 1.80
C THR A 212 24.57 -5.61 0.91
N VAL A 213 23.77 -5.70 -0.15
CA VAL A 213 23.94 -6.70 -1.19
C VAL A 213 24.71 -6.06 -2.34
N ARG A 214 25.99 -6.43 -2.49
CA ARG A 214 26.91 -5.78 -3.45
C ARG A 214 26.36 -5.80 -4.86
N GLY A 215 26.32 -4.66 -5.52
CA GLY A 215 25.82 -4.49 -6.89
C GLY A 215 24.29 -4.49 -7.02
N LEU A 216 23.51 -4.77 -5.95
CA LEU A 216 22.06 -4.83 -5.99
C LEU A 216 21.39 -3.78 -5.11
N GLY A 217 21.86 -3.55 -3.88
CA GLY A 217 21.24 -2.57 -2.98
C GLY A 217 21.28 -2.97 -1.51
N TYR A 218 20.13 -2.85 -0.82
CA TYR A 218 20.01 -3.05 0.62
C TYR A 218 18.82 -3.94 0.98
N LYS A 219 18.91 -4.65 2.09
CA LYS A 219 17.83 -5.39 2.72
C LYS A 219 17.92 -5.33 4.24
N VAL A 220 16.84 -5.59 4.93
CA VAL A 220 16.84 -6.03 6.32
C VAL A 220 16.89 -7.56 6.33
N GLU A 221 17.80 -8.14 7.09
CA GLU A 221 17.90 -9.58 7.33
C GLU A 221 17.55 -9.86 8.77
N VAL A 222 16.63 -10.78 9.01
CA VAL A 222 16.17 -11.21 10.33
C VAL A 222 16.92 -12.48 10.70
N GLU A 223 17.45 -12.55 11.93
CA GLU A 223 18.19 -13.68 12.48
C GLU A 223 17.27 -14.82 12.93
#